data_2b409fb23fa5dd4d1f72d8ef756a48cc
#
_entry.id   2b409fb23fa5dd4d1f72d8ef756a48cc
#
_cell.length_a   1.000
_cell.length_b   1.000
_cell.length_c   1.000
_cell.angle_alpha   90.00
_cell.angle_beta   90.00
_cell.angle_gamma   90.00
#
_symmetry.space_group_name_H-M   'P 1'
#
loop_
_entity.id
_entity.type
_entity.pdbx_description
1 polymer ?
#
loop_
_entity_poly.entity_id
_entity_poly.type
_entity_poly.pdbx_seq_one_letter_code
_entity_poly.pdbx_strand_id
1 'polypeptide(L)'
;MNGQMDESPAVPASDVVDQLIAYIHQVGIFRAALELEVWAKVAAGEDTAETIASAHHWDPVATRLLLDDLCAMKLLAQEGNRYRLVPEAEHYLLPDKPTYMGRYLLSDFAWEGNGQLAEAIRTGKRPLVHSLTTSEVTDTWIGMYAGNLAAPETYLAKADKMWRDLGIFPRAELEVLDLACGPAPRSFALARAHPGVRVTLLDWEQILTIAAKVAADLGVQSQVTLFPGDLWKVPYPSNQYDVIYLGDITHFFSPEQNIRLFRKAREALVEGGTLVVNAVRRENPDPLAPGLWYFAISEGATYDFHEYKDMLERAGSSDIVDVNSQPIKATKRS
;
A
#
# COMPACT_ATOMS: atom_id res chain seq x y z
N MET A 1 48.33 -46.49 11.72
CA MET A 1 46.95 -46.19 12.18
C MET A 1 46.58 -44.81 11.72
N ASN A 2 45.95 -44.73 10.54
CA ASN A 2 45.46 -43.45 10.02
C ASN A 2 44.08 -43.19 10.62
N GLY A 3 44.02 -42.24 11.53
CA GLY A 3 42.72 -41.70 11.99
C GLY A 3 42.11 -40.89 10.85
N GLN A 4 41.10 -41.41 10.17
CA GLN A 4 40.16 -40.62 9.40
C GLN A 4 39.43 -39.72 10.40
N MET A 5 39.68 -38.41 10.33
CA MET A 5 38.78 -37.44 10.95
C MET A 5 37.47 -37.49 10.19
N ASP A 6 36.41 -37.85 10.89
CA ASP A 6 35.01 -37.79 10.42
C ASP A 6 34.68 -36.29 10.25
N GLU A 7 34.80 -35.81 9.02
CA GLU A 7 34.32 -34.47 8.65
C GLU A 7 32.81 -34.53 8.50
N SER A 8 32.08 -34.62 9.60
CA SER A 8 30.65 -34.33 9.62
C SER A 8 30.49 -32.89 9.09
N PRO A 9 29.64 -32.65 8.07
CA PRO A 9 29.44 -31.30 7.55
C PRO A 9 29.04 -30.36 8.68
N ALA A 10 29.73 -29.24 8.81
CA ALA A 10 29.39 -28.23 9.79
C ALA A 10 27.94 -27.80 9.60
N VAL A 11 27.14 -27.85 10.66
CA VAL A 11 25.76 -27.34 10.65
C VAL A 11 25.81 -25.84 10.37
N PRO A 12 25.13 -25.35 9.31
CA PRO A 12 25.13 -23.92 9.03
C PRO A 12 24.49 -23.13 10.18
N ALA A 13 24.93 -21.89 10.38
CA ALA A 13 24.33 -20.99 11.35
C ALA A 13 22.83 -20.78 11.07
N SER A 14 22.02 -20.69 12.13
CA SER A 14 20.56 -20.56 12.03
C SER A 14 20.07 -19.11 11.95
N ASP A 15 20.94 -18.13 11.68
CA ASP A 15 20.65 -16.69 11.79
C ASP A 15 19.34 -16.26 11.10
N VAL A 16 19.06 -16.77 9.90
CA VAL A 16 17.83 -16.45 9.16
C VAL A 16 16.60 -17.05 9.84
N VAL A 17 16.70 -18.30 10.33
CA VAL A 17 15.59 -18.98 11.00
C VAL A 17 15.32 -18.33 12.36
N ASP A 18 16.36 -18.00 13.11
CA ASP A 18 16.26 -17.32 14.41
C ASP A 18 15.62 -15.94 14.25
N GLN A 19 15.97 -15.21 13.19
CA GLN A 19 15.33 -13.93 12.86
C GLN A 19 13.84 -14.09 12.52
N LEU A 20 13.44 -15.14 11.78
CA LEU A 20 12.03 -15.44 11.49
C LEU A 20 11.26 -15.79 12.77
N ILE A 21 11.87 -16.54 13.69
CA ILE A 21 11.27 -16.84 15.00
C ILE A 21 11.07 -15.53 15.79
N ALA A 22 12.09 -14.68 15.84
CA ALA A 22 11.98 -13.38 16.50
C ALA A 22 10.85 -12.51 15.91
N TYR A 23 10.70 -12.47 14.59
CA TYR A 23 9.62 -11.75 13.93
C TYR A 23 8.24 -12.28 14.32
N ILE A 24 8.04 -13.60 14.41
CA ILE A 24 6.76 -14.19 14.86
C ILE A 24 6.38 -13.69 16.24
N HIS A 25 7.33 -13.66 17.20
CA HIS A 25 7.07 -13.17 18.55
C HIS A 25 6.81 -11.66 18.56
N GLN A 26 7.64 -10.87 17.87
CA GLN A 26 7.50 -9.43 17.80
C GLN A 26 6.15 -9.02 17.17
N VAL A 27 5.71 -9.70 16.12
CA VAL A 27 4.43 -9.46 15.46
C VAL A 27 3.26 -9.76 16.40
N GLY A 28 3.34 -10.85 17.19
CA GLY A 28 2.35 -11.19 18.20
C GLY A 28 2.24 -10.15 19.32
N ILE A 29 3.37 -9.71 19.85
CA ILE A 29 3.46 -8.65 20.87
C ILE A 29 2.89 -7.33 20.35
N PHE A 30 3.30 -6.95 19.13
CA PHE A 30 2.83 -5.73 18.48
C PHE A 30 1.31 -5.73 18.25
N ARG A 31 0.76 -6.85 17.79
CA ARG A 31 -0.69 -7.03 17.64
C ARG A 31 -1.41 -6.88 18.97
N ALA A 32 -0.96 -7.56 20.02
CA ALA A 32 -1.55 -7.45 21.36
C ALA A 32 -1.54 -5.99 21.86
N ALA A 33 -0.45 -5.27 21.64
CA ALA A 33 -0.33 -3.87 22.02
C ALA A 33 -1.30 -2.96 21.25
N LEU A 34 -1.56 -3.24 19.96
CA LEU A 34 -2.57 -2.54 19.14
C LEU A 34 -3.99 -2.83 19.63
N GLU A 35 -4.33 -4.10 19.86
CA GLU A 35 -5.65 -4.52 20.37
C GLU A 35 -5.95 -3.90 21.75
N LEU A 36 -4.93 -3.76 22.57
CA LEU A 36 -5.00 -3.16 23.91
C LEU A 36 -4.84 -1.62 23.91
N GLU A 37 -4.63 -1.00 22.76
CA GLU A 37 -4.42 0.45 22.59
C GLU A 37 -3.35 1.03 23.52
N VAL A 38 -2.24 0.31 23.72
CA VAL A 38 -1.19 0.65 24.69
C VAL A 38 -0.66 2.06 24.51
N TRP A 39 -0.42 2.49 23.27
CA TRP A 39 0.10 3.84 22.98
C TRP A 39 -0.86 4.96 23.36
N ALA A 40 -2.16 4.76 23.17
CA ALA A 40 -3.17 5.72 23.58
C ALA A 40 -3.21 5.87 25.12
N LYS A 41 -3.01 4.79 25.87
CA LYS A 41 -2.94 4.80 27.33
C LYS A 41 -1.71 5.59 27.81
N VAL A 42 -0.55 5.32 27.25
CA VAL A 42 0.68 6.06 27.55
C VAL A 42 0.52 7.54 27.19
N ALA A 43 -0.09 7.87 26.04
CA ALA A 43 -0.40 9.26 25.67
C ALA A 43 -1.36 9.97 26.64
N ALA A 44 -2.27 9.22 27.24
CA ALA A 44 -3.20 9.73 28.26
C ALA A 44 -2.56 9.93 29.65
N GLY A 45 -1.28 9.59 29.81
CA GLY A 45 -0.56 9.76 31.08
C GLY A 45 -0.56 8.52 31.97
N GLU A 46 -1.05 7.38 31.50
CA GLU A 46 -0.93 6.08 32.15
C GLU A 46 0.47 5.51 31.81
N ASP A 47 1.50 6.08 32.39
CA ASP A 47 2.88 5.91 31.91
C ASP A 47 3.71 4.91 32.73
N THR A 48 3.08 4.13 33.62
CA THR A 48 3.73 3.02 34.34
C THR A 48 2.98 1.72 34.19
N ALA A 49 3.66 0.57 34.30
CA ALA A 49 3.01 -0.73 34.25
C ALA A 49 1.93 -0.89 35.34
N GLU A 50 2.17 -0.34 36.51
CA GLU A 50 1.25 -0.39 37.65
C GLU A 50 -0.02 0.43 37.37
N THR A 51 0.12 1.62 36.80
CA THR A 51 -1.05 2.48 36.48
C THR A 51 -1.92 1.84 35.42
N ILE A 52 -1.32 1.34 34.32
CA ILE A 52 -2.05 0.66 33.25
C ILE A 52 -2.73 -0.61 33.77
N ALA A 53 -1.99 -1.49 34.46
CA ALA A 53 -2.53 -2.74 34.99
C ALA A 53 -3.72 -2.49 35.94
N SER A 54 -3.60 -1.51 36.83
CA SER A 54 -4.66 -1.18 37.79
C SER A 54 -5.89 -0.57 37.10
N ALA A 55 -5.71 0.38 36.18
CA ALA A 55 -6.80 1.08 35.51
C ALA A 55 -7.62 0.15 34.59
N HIS A 56 -6.98 -0.84 33.97
CA HIS A 56 -7.61 -1.73 32.99
C HIS A 56 -7.84 -3.16 33.49
N HIS A 57 -7.55 -3.44 34.76
CA HIS A 57 -7.66 -4.78 35.38
C HIS A 57 -6.83 -5.85 34.65
N TRP A 58 -5.63 -5.48 34.19
CA TRP A 58 -4.70 -6.39 33.54
C TRP A 58 -3.78 -7.03 34.57
N ASP A 59 -3.17 -8.15 34.19
CA ASP A 59 -2.12 -8.78 35.00
C ASP A 59 -0.89 -7.86 35.08
N PRO A 60 -0.41 -7.50 36.29
CA PRO A 60 0.70 -6.55 36.44
C PRO A 60 2.02 -7.04 35.86
N VAL A 61 2.28 -8.37 35.90
CA VAL A 61 3.50 -8.95 35.35
C VAL A 61 3.46 -8.93 33.82
N ALA A 62 2.36 -9.39 33.24
CA ALA A 62 2.18 -9.39 31.79
C ALA A 62 2.21 -7.97 31.21
N THR A 63 1.60 -7.00 31.92
CA THR A 63 1.63 -5.58 31.50
C THR A 63 3.04 -5.04 31.45
N ARG A 64 3.84 -5.30 32.50
CA ARG A 64 5.25 -4.88 32.53
C ARG A 64 6.04 -5.51 31.40
N LEU A 65 5.93 -6.83 31.20
CA LEU A 65 6.62 -7.55 30.12
C LEU A 65 6.26 -6.99 28.74
N LEU A 66 4.97 -6.71 28.49
CA LEU A 66 4.52 -6.11 27.25
C LEU A 66 5.21 -4.76 26.98
N LEU A 67 5.23 -3.87 27.99
CA LEU A 67 5.84 -2.55 27.85
C LEU A 67 7.36 -2.62 27.66
N ASP A 68 8.03 -3.51 28.39
CA ASP A 68 9.48 -3.74 28.26
C ASP A 68 9.83 -4.29 26.86
N ASP A 69 9.04 -5.23 26.33
CA ASP A 69 9.20 -5.77 24.97
C ASP A 69 8.97 -4.68 23.90
N LEU A 70 7.99 -3.80 24.09
CA LEU A 70 7.78 -2.65 23.17
C LEU A 70 8.96 -1.67 23.22
N CYS A 71 9.63 -1.51 24.37
CA CYS A 71 10.87 -0.74 24.46
C CYS A 71 12.01 -1.43 23.71
N ALA A 72 12.17 -2.75 23.86
CA ALA A 72 13.16 -3.52 23.12
C ALA A 72 12.94 -3.45 21.59
N MET A 73 11.68 -3.38 21.16
CA MET A 73 11.28 -3.18 19.77
C MET A 73 11.39 -1.71 19.30
N LYS A 74 11.79 -0.77 20.19
CA LYS A 74 11.88 0.68 19.92
C LYS A 74 10.54 1.33 19.57
N LEU A 75 9.45 0.78 20.03
CA LEU A 75 8.08 1.30 19.88
C LEU A 75 7.61 2.09 21.10
N LEU A 76 8.34 1.99 22.21
CA LEU A 76 8.29 2.85 23.39
C LEU A 76 9.71 3.20 23.83
N ALA A 77 9.85 4.21 24.67
CA ALA A 77 11.06 4.52 25.42
C ALA A 77 10.77 4.43 26.92
N GLN A 78 11.78 4.12 27.73
CA GLN A 78 11.65 4.00 29.19
C GLN A 78 12.62 4.93 29.91
N GLU A 79 12.11 5.64 30.94
CA GLU A 79 12.91 6.41 31.90
C GLU A 79 12.50 6.04 33.32
N GLY A 80 13.39 5.32 34.00
CA GLY A 80 13.08 4.75 35.34
C GLY A 80 11.94 3.72 35.21
N ASN A 81 10.82 3.97 35.89
CA ASN A 81 9.63 3.13 35.81
C ASN A 81 8.53 3.70 34.87
N ARG A 82 8.84 4.77 34.13
CA ARG A 82 7.90 5.44 33.22
C ARG A 82 8.20 5.11 31.77
N TYR A 83 7.12 4.86 31.01
CA TYR A 83 7.17 4.63 29.57
C TYR A 83 6.72 5.88 28.81
N ARG A 84 7.31 6.11 27.64
CA ARG A 84 7.03 7.27 26.79
C ARG A 84 6.85 6.83 25.35
N LEU A 85 6.05 7.60 24.62
CA LEU A 85 5.95 7.44 23.18
C LEU A 85 7.29 7.80 22.51
N VAL A 86 7.66 7.04 21.49
CA VAL A 86 8.67 7.42 20.50
C VAL A 86 7.98 8.17 19.35
N PRO A 87 8.70 9.01 18.59
CA PRO A 87 8.09 9.82 17.52
C PRO A 87 7.30 9.00 16.50
N GLU A 88 7.79 7.82 16.10
CA GLU A 88 7.09 6.91 15.20
C GLU A 88 5.76 6.41 15.80
N ALA A 89 5.76 6.00 17.06
CA ALA A 89 4.54 5.55 17.73
C ALA A 89 3.53 6.69 17.89
N GLU A 90 3.97 7.89 18.25
CA GLU A 90 3.11 9.07 18.34
C GLU A 90 2.48 9.41 16.99
N HIS A 91 3.20 9.20 15.90
CA HIS A 91 2.75 9.54 14.57
C HIS A 91 1.82 8.49 13.95
N TYR A 92 2.12 7.18 14.13
CA TYR A 92 1.46 6.11 13.40
C TYR A 92 0.56 5.20 14.25
N LEU A 93 0.69 5.22 15.58
CA LEU A 93 0.02 4.24 16.45
C LEU A 93 -1.02 4.85 17.41
N LEU A 94 -1.31 6.14 17.29
CA LEU A 94 -2.38 6.81 18.05
C LEU A 94 -3.67 6.86 17.22
N PRO A 95 -4.81 6.34 17.74
CA PRO A 95 -6.08 6.24 16.99
C PRO A 95 -6.68 7.57 16.55
N ASP A 96 -6.38 8.68 17.25
CA ASP A 96 -6.84 10.03 16.94
C ASP A 96 -6.07 10.72 15.80
N LYS A 97 -4.96 10.14 15.36
CA LYS A 97 -4.14 10.70 14.28
C LYS A 97 -4.66 10.29 12.90
N PRO A 98 -4.63 11.19 11.92
CA PRO A 98 -4.97 10.85 10.53
C PRO A 98 -4.01 9.83 9.91
N THR A 99 -2.82 9.68 10.49
CA THR A 99 -1.76 8.76 10.09
C THR A 99 -1.83 7.41 10.80
N TYR A 100 -2.91 7.12 11.54
CA TYR A 100 -3.06 5.89 12.30
C TYR A 100 -3.11 4.64 11.40
N MET A 101 -2.13 3.78 11.53
CA MET A 101 -2.00 2.53 10.76
C MET A 101 -2.69 1.33 11.42
N GLY A 102 -3.14 1.44 12.65
CA GLY A 102 -3.75 0.32 13.39
C GLY A 102 -4.94 -0.31 12.69
N ARG A 103 -5.74 0.46 11.94
CA ARG A 103 -6.86 -0.08 11.15
C ARG A 103 -6.42 -1.14 10.15
N TYR A 104 -5.32 -0.89 9.44
CA TYR A 104 -4.74 -1.87 8.52
C TYR A 104 -4.08 -3.03 9.28
N LEU A 105 -3.28 -2.70 10.30
CA LEU A 105 -2.48 -3.68 11.06
C LEU A 105 -3.33 -4.68 11.85
N LEU A 106 -4.57 -4.30 12.22
CA LEU A 106 -5.54 -5.18 12.89
C LEU A 106 -6.54 -5.85 11.93
N SER A 107 -6.47 -5.53 10.64
CA SER A 107 -7.42 -6.06 9.66
C SER A 107 -7.21 -7.55 9.38
N ASP A 108 -8.26 -8.22 8.92
CA ASP A 108 -8.22 -9.61 8.48
C ASP A 108 -7.24 -9.83 7.30
N PHE A 109 -7.01 -8.80 6.47
CA PHE A 109 -6.01 -8.87 5.41
C PHE A 109 -4.61 -9.13 5.95
N ALA A 110 -4.24 -8.46 7.04
CA ALA A 110 -2.93 -8.64 7.64
C ALA A 110 -2.79 -10.00 8.32
N TRP A 111 -3.87 -10.55 8.88
CA TRP A 111 -3.80 -11.75 9.73
C TRP A 111 -4.36 -13.00 9.07
N GLU A 112 -5.62 -13.00 8.66
CA GLU A 112 -6.24 -14.17 8.05
C GLU A 112 -5.64 -14.47 6.68
N GLY A 113 -5.33 -13.45 5.87
CA GLY A 113 -4.67 -13.62 4.59
C GLY A 113 -3.36 -14.40 4.73
N ASN A 114 -2.51 -14.01 5.67
CA ASN A 114 -1.24 -14.71 5.93
C ASN A 114 -1.46 -16.12 6.51
N GLY A 115 -2.44 -16.30 7.38
CA GLY A 115 -2.75 -17.59 7.98
C GLY A 115 -3.24 -18.65 6.97
N GLN A 116 -3.80 -18.21 5.84
CA GLN A 116 -4.40 -19.09 4.83
C GLN A 116 -3.51 -19.35 3.60
N LEU A 117 -2.28 -18.83 3.57
CA LEU A 117 -1.37 -18.98 2.41
C LEU A 117 -1.12 -20.45 2.03
N ALA A 118 -0.95 -21.34 2.99
CA ALA A 118 -0.72 -22.75 2.72
C ALA A 118 -1.93 -23.42 2.03
N GLU A 119 -3.14 -23.04 2.42
CA GLU A 119 -4.36 -23.54 1.79
C GLU A 119 -4.56 -22.93 0.40
N ALA A 120 -4.28 -21.65 0.24
CA ALA A 120 -4.28 -21.00 -1.07
C ALA A 120 -3.32 -21.69 -2.06
N ILE A 121 -2.11 -22.04 -1.61
CA ILE A 121 -1.14 -22.78 -2.45
C ILE A 121 -1.66 -24.16 -2.83
N ARG A 122 -2.20 -24.94 -1.86
CA ARG A 122 -2.66 -26.30 -2.13
C ARG A 122 -3.86 -26.38 -3.08
N THR A 123 -4.77 -25.43 -2.98
CA THR A 123 -6.09 -25.51 -3.61
C THR A 123 -6.32 -24.52 -4.74
N GLY A 124 -5.47 -23.51 -4.86
CA GLY A 124 -5.71 -22.36 -5.74
C GLY A 124 -6.88 -21.48 -5.32
N LYS A 125 -7.52 -21.77 -4.17
CA LYS A 125 -8.59 -20.92 -3.63
C LYS A 125 -8.03 -19.61 -3.09
N ARG A 126 -8.82 -18.57 -3.20
CA ARG A 126 -8.48 -17.21 -2.80
C ARG A 126 -9.42 -16.79 -1.66
N PRO A 127 -9.08 -17.05 -0.42
CA PRO A 127 -10.02 -17.02 0.70
C PRO A 127 -10.63 -15.65 0.99
N LEU A 128 -9.91 -14.55 0.68
CA LEU A 128 -10.32 -13.18 0.99
C LEU A 128 -10.81 -12.37 -0.21
N VAL A 129 -10.98 -12.97 -1.39
CA VAL A 129 -11.38 -12.27 -2.62
C VAL A 129 -12.65 -11.43 -2.46
N HIS A 130 -13.61 -11.91 -1.69
CA HIS A 130 -14.90 -11.21 -1.55
C HIS A 130 -14.83 -9.97 -0.67
N SER A 131 -13.78 -9.78 0.10
CA SER A 131 -13.64 -8.68 1.04
C SER A 131 -13.03 -7.40 0.46
N LEU A 132 -12.32 -7.49 -0.70
CA LEU A 132 -11.64 -6.34 -1.30
C LEU A 132 -12.53 -5.38 -2.09
N THR A 133 -13.75 -5.79 -2.45
CA THR A 133 -14.60 -5.06 -3.40
C THR A 133 -15.76 -4.32 -2.75
N THR A 134 -15.88 -4.35 -1.44
CA THR A 134 -16.98 -3.71 -0.71
C THR A 134 -16.50 -2.45 0.01
N SER A 135 -17.43 -1.50 0.22
CA SER A 135 -17.17 -0.29 1.00
C SER A 135 -16.78 -0.58 2.48
N GLU A 136 -17.05 -1.79 2.97
CA GLU A 136 -16.68 -2.24 4.32
C GLU A 136 -15.16 -2.33 4.51
N VAL A 137 -14.39 -2.48 3.41
CA VAL A 137 -12.93 -2.55 3.43
C VAL A 137 -12.27 -1.17 3.39
N THR A 138 -13.07 -0.11 3.25
CA THR A 138 -12.58 1.26 3.13
C THR A 138 -11.71 1.67 4.32
N ASP A 139 -12.07 1.27 5.54
CA ASP A 139 -11.31 1.58 6.76
C ASP A 139 -9.91 0.94 6.74
N THR A 140 -9.79 -0.26 6.19
CA THR A 140 -8.51 -0.95 6.00
C THR A 140 -7.62 -0.18 5.02
N TRP A 141 -8.18 0.26 3.87
CA TRP A 141 -7.46 1.07 2.90
C TRP A 141 -7.05 2.44 3.45
N ILE A 142 -7.94 3.10 4.20
CA ILE A 142 -7.63 4.36 4.90
C ILE A 142 -6.44 4.15 5.83
N GLY A 143 -6.41 3.06 6.60
CA GLY A 143 -5.28 2.71 7.47
C GLY A 143 -3.98 2.46 6.71
N MET A 144 -4.06 1.79 5.56
CA MET A 144 -2.88 1.56 4.70
C MET A 144 -2.32 2.87 4.11
N TYR A 145 -3.19 3.81 3.73
CA TYR A 145 -2.78 5.10 3.18
C TYR A 145 -2.21 6.06 4.23
N ALA A 146 -2.44 5.81 5.51
CA ALA A 146 -1.93 6.66 6.59
C ALA A 146 -0.41 6.86 6.52
N GLY A 147 0.35 5.82 6.19
CA GLY A 147 1.79 5.90 5.96
C GLY A 147 2.17 6.83 4.81
N ASN A 148 1.39 6.84 3.73
CA ASN A 148 1.61 7.70 2.57
C ASN A 148 1.32 9.19 2.87
N LEU A 149 0.40 9.45 3.79
CA LEU A 149 0.04 10.81 4.21
C LEU A 149 1.11 11.45 5.10
N ALA A 150 1.92 10.65 5.77
CA ALA A 150 2.91 11.11 6.72
C ALA A 150 4.15 11.78 6.10
N ALA A 151 4.49 11.44 4.85
CA ALA A 151 5.67 11.96 4.17
C ALA A 151 5.37 12.40 2.72
N PRO A 152 4.44 13.35 2.51
CA PRO A 152 3.96 13.72 1.17
C PRO A 152 5.09 14.21 0.26
N GLU A 153 6.03 14.99 0.76
CA GLU A 153 7.16 15.52 -0.04
C GLU A 153 8.06 14.40 -0.59
N THR A 154 8.29 13.34 0.17
CA THR A 154 9.07 12.18 -0.30
C THR A 154 8.36 11.46 -1.45
N TYR A 155 7.05 11.30 -1.36
CA TYR A 155 6.25 10.68 -2.42
C TYR A 155 6.16 11.57 -3.66
N LEU A 156 6.03 12.88 -3.49
CA LEU A 156 6.03 13.84 -4.59
C LEU A 156 7.36 13.83 -5.34
N ALA A 157 8.49 13.82 -4.65
CA ALA A 157 9.81 13.77 -5.28
C ALA A 157 10.02 12.48 -6.10
N LYS A 158 9.56 11.34 -5.57
CA LYS A 158 9.58 10.06 -6.31
C LYS A 158 8.66 10.10 -7.53
N ALA A 159 7.48 10.70 -7.39
CA ALA A 159 6.52 10.86 -8.48
C ALA A 159 7.05 11.76 -9.60
N ASP A 160 7.67 12.89 -9.26
CA ASP A 160 8.31 13.79 -10.22
C ASP A 160 9.37 13.07 -11.06
N LYS A 161 10.18 12.22 -10.40
CA LYS A 161 11.16 11.40 -11.12
C LYS A 161 10.47 10.42 -12.06
N MET A 162 9.45 9.72 -11.59
CA MET A 162 8.69 8.74 -12.38
C MET A 162 8.09 9.39 -13.64
N TRP A 163 7.45 10.56 -13.51
CA TRP A 163 6.85 11.25 -14.65
C TRP A 163 7.90 11.71 -15.67
N ARG A 164 9.05 12.20 -15.21
CA ARG A 164 10.18 12.54 -16.11
C ARG A 164 10.71 11.32 -16.86
N ASP A 165 10.90 10.21 -16.15
CA ASP A 165 11.39 8.95 -16.75
C ASP A 165 10.41 8.43 -17.82
N LEU A 166 9.10 8.59 -17.60
CA LEU A 166 8.04 8.27 -18.56
C LEU A 166 7.98 9.23 -19.78
N GLY A 167 8.72 10.35 -19.72
CA GLY A 167 8.61 11.41 -20.72
C GLY A 167 7.28 12.17 -20.69
N ILE A 168 6.61 12.15 -19.54
CA ILE A 168 5.37 12.91 -19.30
C ILE A 168 5.72 14.17 -18.54
N PHE A 169 5.58 15.32 -19.21
CA PHE A 169 5.94 16.61 -18.66
C PHE A 169 4.69 17.43 -18.38
N PRO A 170 4.61 18.06 -17.19
CA PRO A 170 3.52 18.98 -16.89
C PRO A 170 3.47 20.13 -17.91
N ARG A 171 2.29 20.39 -18.44
CA ARG A 171 2.05 21.47 -19.42
C ARG A 171 0.64 22.03 -19.26
N ALA A 172 0.39 23.17 -19.89
CA ALA A 172 -0.96 23.68 -20.01
C ALA A 172 -1.86 22.65 -20.74
N GLU A 173 -3.11 22.53 -20.28
CA GLU A 173 -4.13 21.67 -20.87
C GLU A 173 -3.77 20.17 -20.82
N LEU A 174 -2.97 19.72 -19.84
CA LEU A 174 -2.75 18.30 -19.59
C LEU A 174 -3.91 17.74 -18.76
N GLU A 175 -4.70 16.86 -19.38
CA GLU A 175 -5.82 16.16 -18.74
C GLU A 175 -5.39 14.77 -18.27
N VAL A 176 -5.53 14.52 -16.98
CA VAL A 176 -5.11 13.27 -16.32
C VAL A 176 -6.31 12.60 -15.66
N LEU A 177 -6.48 11.31 -15.87
CA LEU A 177 -7.40 10.47 -15.08
C LEU A 177 -6.59 9.50 -14.23
N ASP A 178 -6.80 9.54 -12.93
CA ASP A 178 -6.19 8.63 -11.96
C ASP A 178 -7.27 7.64 -11.49
N LEU A 179 -7.10 6.37 -11.83
CA LEU A 179 -8.07 5.30 -11.57
C LEU A 179 -7.70 4.53 -10.30
N ALA A 180 -8.62 4.46 -9.35
CA ALA A 180 -8.39 3.96 -8.00
C ALA A 180 -7.22 4.73 -7.35
N CYS A 181 -7.40 6.04 -7.29
CA CYS A 181 -6.35 7.01 -7.06
C CYS A 181 -5.77 6.97 -5.63
N GLY A 182 -6.50 6.43 -4.65
CA GLY A 182 -6.11 6.52 -3.24
C GLY A 182 -5.91 7.99 -2.82
N PRO A 183 -4.82 8.31 -2.08
CA PRO A 183 -4.44 9.68 -1.73
C PRO A 183 -3.86 10.49 -2.91
N ALA A 184 -3.68 9.91 -4.08
CA ALA A 184 -3.25 10.49 -5.35
C ALA A 184 -1.90 11.27 -5.35
N PRO A 185 -0.87 10.91 -4.58
CA PRO A 185 0.35 11.73 -4.49
C PRO A 185 1.09 11.83 -5.84
N ARG A 186 0.95 10.83 -6.72
CA ARG A 186 1.62 10.84 -8.03
C ARG A 186 0.95 11.81 -9.00
N SER A 187 -0.36 11.85 -9.03
CA SER A 187 -1.11 12.81 -9.85
C SER A 187 -0.99 14.24 -9.34
N PHE A 188 -0.90 14.43 -8.03
CA PHE A 188 -0.65 15.74 -7.43
C PHE A 188 0.74 16.30 -7.75
N ALA A 189 1.74 15.46 -7.97
CA ALA A 189 3.04 15.92 -8.45
C ALA A 189 2.94 16.65 -9.79
N LEU A 190 2.16 16.11 -10.75
CA LEU A 190 1.88 16.79 -12.03
C LEU A 190 1.12 18.10 -11.83
N ALA A 191 0.06 18.09 -11.01
CA ALA A 191 -0.74 19.28 -10.73
C ALA A 191 0.10 20.39 -10.09
N ARG A 192 0.93 20.07 -9.09
CA ARG A 192 1.80 21.03 -8.42
C ARG A 192 2.87 21.62 -9.35
N ALA A 193 3.32 20.85 -10.32
CA ALA A 193 4.37 21.27 -11.24
C ALA A 193 3.90 22.26 -12.32
N HIS A 194 2.58 22.31 -12.65
CA HIS A 194 2.06 23.26 -13.64
C HIS A 194 0.58 23.59 -13.41
N PRO A 195 0.20 24.87 -13.37
CA PRO A 195 -1.18 25.30 -13.07
C PRO A 195 -2.20 24.92 -14.16
N GLY A 196 -1.77 24.54 -15.35
CA GLY A 196 -2.63 24.10 -16.46
C GLY A 196 -2.95 22.60 -16.44
N VAL A 197 -2.37 21.83 -15.53
CA VAL A 197 -2.71 20.41 -15.36
C VAL A 197 -4.07 20.28 -14.68
N ARG A 198 -4.91 19.40 -15.18
CA ARG A 198 -6.20 19.01 -14.58
C ARG A 198 -6.17 17.53 -14.27
N VAL A 199 -6.58 17.18 -13.06
CA VAL A 199 -6.57 15.79 -12.58
C VAL A 199 -7.99 15.39 -12.18
N THR A 200 -8.52 14.36 -12.83
CA THR A 200 -9.75 13.69 -12.41
C THR A 200 -9.36 12.47 -11.57
N LEU A 201 -9.84 12.41 -10.34
CA LEU A 201 -9.57 11.34 -9.38
C LEU A 201 -10.78 10.44 -9.25
N LEU A 202 -10.68 9.18 -9.67
CA LEU A 202 -11.73 8.20 -9.54
C LEU A 202 -11.39 7.21 -8.42
N ASP A 203 -12.24 7.16 -7.39
CA ASP A 203 -12.19 6.19 -6.30
C ASP A 203 -13.54 6.17 -5.57
N TRP A 204 -13.65 5.38 -4.52
CA TRP A 204 -14.80 5.43 -3.63
C TRP A 204 -14.87 6.77 -2.89
N GLU A 205 -16.08 7.22 -2.59
CA GLU A 205 -16.34 8.54 -2.00
C GLU A 205 -15.52 8.78 -0.73
N GLN A 206 -15.41 7.77 0.14
CA GLN A 206 -14.66 7.86 1.39
C GLN A 206 -13.15 8.04 1.15
N ILE A 207 -12.60 7.39 0.13
CA ILE A 207 -11.19 7.54 -0.26
C ILE A 207 -10.95 8.92 -0.85
N LEU A 208 -11.87 9.41 -1.67
CA LEU A 208 -11.78 10.75 -2.25
C LEU A 208 -11.78 11.87 -1.21
N THR A 209 -12.37 11.67 -0.02
CA THR A 209 -12.25 12.65 1.08
C THR A 209 -10.80 12.82 1.54
N ILE A 210 -10.02 11.74 1.53
CA ILE A 210 -8.58 11.79 1.85
C ILE A 210 -7.83 12.51 0.73
N ALA A 211 -8.06 12.15 -0.52
CA ALA A 211 -7.43 12.80 -1.67
C ALA A 211 -7.74 14.31 -1.71
N ALA A 212 -8.97 14.71 -1.42
CA ALA A 212 -9.38 16.12 -1.34
C ALA A 212 -8.60 16.88 -0.25
N LYS A 213 -8.41 16.26 0.93
CA LYS A 213 -7.61 16.84 1.99
C LYS A 213 -6.15 17.01 1.56
N VAL A 214 -5.55 15.99 0.96
CA VAL A 214 -4.16 16.07 0.46
C VAL A 214 -4.02 17.14 -0.61
N ALA A 215 -4.99 17.25 -1.54
CA ALA A 215 -4.99 18.30 -2.56
C ALA A 215 -5.03 19.71 -1.95
N ALA A 216 -5.81 19.90 -0.88
CA ALA A 216 -5.88 21.18 -0.15
C ALA A 216 -4.57 21.49 0.56
N ASP A 217 -4.00 20.52 1.27
CA ASP A 217 -2.72 20.66 1.99
C ASP A 217 -1.56 20.99 1.02
N LEU A 218 -1.63 20.50 -0.24
CA LEU A 218 -0.65 20.77 -1.30
C LEU A 218 -0.97 22.04 -2.14
N GLY A 219 -2.12 22.69 -1.93
CA GLY A 219 -2.55 23.87 -2.66
C GLY A 219 -2.95 23.63 -4.12
N VAL A 220 -3.30 22.38 -4.50
CA VAL A 220 -3.66 21.98 -5.87
C VAL A 220 -5.16 21.70 -6.07
N GLN A 221 -5.99 21.96 -5.06
CA GLN A 221 -7.42 21.63 -5.07
C GLN A 221 -8.20 22.23 -6.24
N SER A 222 -7.78 23.39 -6.77
CA SER A 222 -8.40 24.03 -7.94
C SER A 222 -8.15 23.29 -9.28
N GLN A 223 -7.22 22.35 -9.28
CA GLN A 223 -6.82 21.55 -10.43
C GLN A 223 -7.43 20.15 -10.40
N VAL A 224 -8.20 19.81 -9.35
CA VAL A 224 -8.67 18.47 -9.06
C VAL A 224 -10.18 18.40 -9.21
N THR A 225 -10.64 17.37 -9.93
CA THR A 225 -12.03 16.95 -10.01
C THR A 225 -12.18 15.61 -9.32
N LEU A 226 -13.07 15.53 -8.33
CA LEU A 226 -13.39 14.26 -7.67
C LEU A 226 -14.51 13.55 -8.47
N PHE A 227 -14.27 12.29 -8.77
CA PHE A 227 -15.20 11.45 -9.52
C PHE A 227 -15.53 10.19 -8.70
N PRO A 228 -16.48 10.26 -7.75
CA PRO A 228 -16.81 9.13 -6.90
C PRO A 228 -17.48 8.02 -7.68
N GLY A 229 -17.01 6.79 -7.47
CA GLY A 229 -17.63 5.61 -8.06
C GLY A 229 -16.77 4.38 -8.13
N ASP A 230 -17.41 3.30 -8.56
CA ASP A 230 -16.77 2.03 -8.83
C ASP A 230 -16.14 2.08 -10.24
N LEU A 231 -14.82 1.87 -10.34
CA LEU A 231 -14.08 1.91 -11.61
C LEU A 231 -14.65 0.96 -12.68
N TRP A 232 -15.36 -0.09 -12.28
CA TRP A 232 -16.00 -1.03 -13.21
C TRP A 232 -17.33 -0.52 -13.75
N LYS A 233 -18.06 0.28 -12.97
CA LYS A 233 -19.45 0.68 -13.25
C LYS A 233 -19.57 2.05 -13.87
N VAL A 234 -18.77 3.04 -13.41
CA VAL A 234 -18.88 4.41 -13.93
C VAL A 234 -18.39 4.49 -15.38
N PRO A 235 -19.07 5.23 -16.27
CA PRO A 235 -18.60 5.45 -17.64
C PRO A 235 -17.41 6.42 -17.63
N TYR A 236 -16.40 6.16 -18.46
CA TYR A 236 -15.33 7.13 -18.71
C TYR A 236 -15.66 7.92 -19.97
N PRO A 237 -15.51 9.27 -19.94
CA PRO A 237 -15.68 10.08 -21.14
C PRO A 237 -14.66 9.67 -22.21
N SER A 238 -15.13 9.40 -23.43
CA SER A 238 -14.26 8.98 -24.54
C SER A 238 -13.39 10.12 -25.05
N ASN A 239 -12.15 9.85 -25.41
CA ASN A 239 -11.20 10.80 -26.04
C ASN A 239 -11.03 12.10 -25.24
N GLN A 240 -10.92 12.01 -23.92
CA GLN A 240 -10.81 13.19 -23.06
C GLN A 240 -9.42 13.33 -22.43
N TYR A 241 -8.73 12.23 -22.09
CA TYR A 241 -7.54 12.31 -21.27
C TYR A 241 -6.26 12.11 -22.07
N ASP A 242 -5.24 12.95 -21.81
CA ASP A 242 -3.88 12.78 -22.33
C ASP A 242 -3.17 11.64 -21.65
N VAL A 243 -3.42 11.47 -20.34
CA VAL A 243 -2.79 10.45 -19.50
C VAL A 243 -3.85 9.77 -18.64
N ILE A 244 -3.84 8.45 -18.63
CA ILE A 244 -4.56 7.66 -17.63
C ILE A 244 -3.53 6.90 -16.79
N TYR A 245 -3.65 7.05 -15.47
CA TYR A 245 -2.76 6.44 -14.50
C TYR A 245 -3.48 5.34 -13.71
N LEU A 246 -2.84 4.19 -13.60
CA LEU A 246 -3.24 3.05 -12.79
C LEU A 246 -2.09 2.74 -11.81
N GLY A 247 -2.21 3.22 -10.59
CA GLY A 247 -1.21 3.07 -9.53
C GLY A 247 -1.58 2.01 -8.52
N ASP A 248 -0.77 0.96 -8.43
CA ASP A 248 -0.84 -0.06 -7.38
C ASP A 248 -2.22 -0.76 -7.24
N ILE A 249 -2.94 -0.94 -8.37
CA ILE A 249 -4.28 -1.54 -8.41
C ILE A 249 -4.36 -2.80 -9.29
N THR A 250 -3.61 -2.87 -10.40
CA THR A 250 -3.79 -3.90 -11.42
C THR A 250 -3.38 -5.30 -10.96
N HIS A 251 -2.54 -5.41 -9.94
CA HIS A 251 -2.19 -6.68 -9.31
C HIS A 251 -3.31 -7.28 -8.46
N PHE A 252 -4.40 -6.56 -8.21
CA PHE A 252 -5.62 -7.12 -7.57
C PHE A 252 -6.57 -7.80 -8.55
N PHE A 253 -6.35 -7.64 -9.85
CA PHE A 253 -7.27 -8.10 -10.89
C PHE A 253 -6.70 -9.27 -11.69
N SER A 254 -7.58 -10.18 -12.12
CA SER A 254 -7.21 -11.25 -13.05
C SER A 254 -6.75 -10.66 -14.40
N PRO A 255 -6.03 -11.45 -15.23
CA PRO A 255 -5.64 -11.00 -16.57
C PRO A 255 -6.83 -10.51 -17.41
N GLU A 256 -7.97 -11.20 -17.37
CA GLU A 256 -9.18 -10.84 -18.11
C GLU A 256 -9.79 -9.53 -17.62
N GLN A 257 -9.78 -9.32 -16.31
CA GLN A 257 -10.21 -8.05 -15.72
C GLN A 257 -9.28 -6.91 -16.12
N ASN A 258 -7.97 -7.11 -16.06
CA ASN A 258 -6.99 -6.11 -16.49
C ASN A 258 -7.16 -5.76 -17.97
N ILE A 259 -7.34 -6.73 -18.86
CA ILE A 259 -7.60 -6.47 -20.29
C ILE A 259 -8.87 -5.62 -20.47
N ARG A 260 -9.94 -5.94 -19.75
CA ARG A 260 -11.18 -5.16 -19.79
C ARG A 260 -10.97 -3.73 -19.29
N LEU A 261 -10.21 -3.56 -18.18
CA LEU A 261 -9.91 -2.25 -17.62
C LEU A 261 -9.03 -1.41 -18.57
N PHE A 262 -7.99 -2.02 -19.13
CA PHE A 262 -7.10 -1.34 -20.09
C PHE A 262 -7.83 -0.91 -21.35
N ARG A 263 -8.77 -1.74 -21.86
CA ARG A 263 -9.61 -1.37 -23.01
C ARG A 263 -10.49 -0.17 -22.68
N LYS A 264 -11.17 -0.19 -21.54
CA LYS A 264 -12.00 0.90 -21.06
C LYS A 264 -11.19 2.20 -20.87
N ALA A 265 -9.99 2.10 -20.28
CA ALA A 265 -9.08 3.23 -20.13
C ALA A 265 -8.61 3.75 -21.50
N ARG A 266 -8.24 2.87 -22.43
CA ARG A 266 -7.84 3.26 -23.80
C ARG A 266 -8.93 4.04 -24.54
N GLU A 267 -10.18 3.66 -24.38
CA GLU A 267 -11.31 4.39 -25.01
C GLU A 267 -11.40 5.84 -24.51
N ALA A 268 -11.06 6.09 -23.24
CA ALA A 268 -11.08 7.41 -22.64
C ALA A 268 -9.86 8.28 -22.99
N LEU A 269 -8.75 7.69 -23.45
CA LEU A 269 -7.58 8.43 -23.91
C LEU A 269 -7.86 9.15 -25.23
N VAL A 270 -7.27 10.32 -25.41
CA VAL A 270 -7.15 10.97 -26.72
C VAL A 270 -6.25 10.13 -27.65
N GLU A 271 -6.30 10.38 -28.95
CA GLU A 271 -5.34 9.79 -29.89
C GLU A 271 -3.91 10.21 -29.54
N GLY A 272 -2.98 9.26 -29.46
CA GLY A 272 -1.62 9.48 -28.97
C GLY A 272 -1.51 9.60 -27.45
N GLY A 273 -2.62 9.49 -26.71
CA GLY A 273 -2.66 9.52 -25.25
C GLY A 273 -1.95 8.32 -24.63
N THR A 274 -1.57 8.46 -23.39
CA THR A 274 -0.70 7.50 -22.68
C THR A 274 -1.43 6.82 -21.52
N LEU A 275 -1.44 5.49 -21.52
CA LEU A 275 -1.80 4.68 -20.36
C LEU A 275 -0.53 4.34 -19.56
N VAL A 276 -0.53 4.63 -18.28
CA VAL A 276 0.56 4.31 -17.36
C VAL A 276 0.07 3.29 -16.34
N VAL A 277 0.73 2.16 -16.29
CA VAL A 277 0.49 1.10 -15.29
C VAL A 277 1.69 1.01 -14.37
N ASN A 278 1.50 1.36 -13.10
CA ASN A 278 2.50 1.20 -12.05
C ASN A 278 1.99 0.17 -11.05
N ALA A 279 2.63 -0.98 -10.98
CA ALA A 279 2.21 -2.09 -10.13
C ALA A 279 3.41 -2.80 -9.53
N VAL A 280 3.19 -3.49 -8.41
CA VAL A 280 4.15 -4.46 -7.90
C VAL A 280 4.28 -5.58 -8.92
N ARG A 281 5.49 -5.84 -9.38
CA ARG A 281 5.77 -6.84 -10.41
C ARG A 281 6.66 -7.95 -9.88
N ARG A 282 6.59 -9.13 -10.52
CA ARG A 282 7.30 -10.33 -10.10
C ARG A 282 8.83 -10.16 -10.18
N GLU A 283 9.32 -9.41 -11.18
CA GLU A 283 10.75 -9.11 -11.34
C GLU A 283 11.25 -7.97 -10.43
N ASN A 284 10.34 -7.24 -9.79
CA ASN A 284 10.66 -6.20 -8.80
C ASN A 284 9.74 -6.35 -7.58
N PRO A 285 9.93 -7.42 -6.78
CA PRO A 285 9.06 -7.71 -5.65
C PRO A 285 9.20 -6.67 -4.54
N ASP A 286 8.07 -6.29 -3.95
CA ASP A 286 8.03 -5.46 -2.75
C ASP A 286 7.94 -6.38 -1.51
N PRO A 287 8.91 -6.33 -0.59
CA PRO A 287 8.83 -7.13 0.64
C PRO A 287 7.63 -6.78 1.53
N LEU A 288 7.09 -5.57 1.43
CA LEU A 288 5.88 -5.15 2.16
C LEU A 288 4.59 -5.65 1.51
N ALA A 289 4.67 -6.10 0.26
CA ALA A 289 3.52 -6.51 -0.53
C ALA A 289 3.88 -7.74 -1.41
N PRO A 290 4.15 -8.89 -0.79
CA PRO A 290 4.62 -10.07 -1.51
C PRO A 290 3.55 -10.65 -2.43
N GLY A 291 3.98 -11.16 -3.59
CA GLY A 291 3.07 -11.67 -4.63
C GLY A 291 2.11 -12.77 -4.18
N LEU A 292 2.56 -13.63 -3.28
CA LEU A 292 1.72 -14.69 -2.72
C LEU A 292 0.58 -14.13 -1.84
N TRP A 293 0.84 -13.03 -1.14
CA TRP A 293 -0.20 -12.33 -0.38
C TRP A 293 -1.28 -11.77 -1.31
N TYR A 294 -0.91 -11.09 -2.41
CA TYR A 294 -1.88 -10.63 -3.41
C TYR A 294 -2.71 -11.79 -3.98
N PHE A 295 -2.09 -12.93 -4.26
CA PHE A 295 -2.79 -14.12 -4.72
C PHE A 295 -3.86 -14.59 -3.71
N ALA A 296 -3.57 -14.55 -2.42
CA ALA A 296 -4.50 -15.02 -1.39
C ALA A 296 -5.69 -14.06 -1.16
N ILE A 297 -5.48 -12.75 -1.36
CA ILE A 297 -6.47 -11.71 -1.00
C ILE A 297 -7.25 -11.17 -2.20
N SER A 298 -6.89 -11.52 -3.45
CA SER A 298 -7.49 -10.92 -4.65
C SER A 298 -7.67 -11.92 -5.78
N GLU A 299 -8.36 -11.52 -6.84
CA GLU A 299 -8.44 -12.31 -8.09
C GLU A 299 -7.17 -12.18 -8.93
N GLY A 300 -6.26 -11.30 -8.54
CA GLY A 300 -5.02 -11.00 -9.23
C GLY A 300 -3.82 -11.82 -8.78
N ALA A 301 -2.67 -11.30 -9.17
CA ALA A 301 -1.34 -11.77 -8.79
C ALA A 301 -0.31 -10.68 -9.16
N THR A 302 0.94 -10.84 -8.72
CA THR A 302 2.03 -10.07 -9.32
C THR A 302 2.35 -10.64 -10.70
N TYR A 303 2.18 -9.83 -11.72
CA TYR A 303 2.52 -10.16 -13.10
C TYR A 303 3.91 -9.62 -13.44
N ASP A 304 4.59 -10.22 -14.43
CA ASP A 304 5.81 -9.65 -15.00
C ASP A 304 5.51 -8.71 -16.18
N PHE A 305 6.56 -8.08 -16.71
CA PHE A 305 6.41 -7.17 -17.84
C PHE A 305 5.81 -7.82 -19.09
N HIS A 306 6.18 -9.07 -19.36
CA HIS A 306 5.67 -9.77 -20.56
C HIS A 306 4.17 -10.06 -20.45
N GLU A 307 3.70 -10.43 -19.27
CA GLU A 307 2.28 -10.65 -19.00
C GLU A 307 1.49 -9.34 -19.09
N TYR A 308 2.00 -8.23 -18.52
CA TYR A 308 1.38 -6.91 -18.70
C TYR A 308 1.36 -6.47 -20.16
N LYS A 309 2.44 -6.71 -20.89
CA LYS A 309 2.51 -6.41 -22.31
C LYS A 309 1.45 -7.17 -23.11
N ASP A 310 1.30 -8.48 -22.91
CA ASP A 310 0.24 -9.27 -23.54
C ASP A 310 -1.15 -8.71 -23.23
N MET A 311 -1.44 -8.42 -21.96
CA MET A 311 -2.72 -7.85 -21.56
C MET A 311 -3.00 -6.50 -22.22
N LEU A 312 -2.01 -5.61 -22.32
CA LEU A 312 -2.11 -4.30 -22.95
C LEU A 312 -2.28 -4.40 -24.47
N GLU A 313 -1.55 -5.32 -25.15
CA GLU A 313 -1.70 -5.60 -26.58
C GLU A 313 -3.11 -6.13 -26.89
N ARG A 314 -3.60 -7.07 -26.10
CA ARG A 314 -4.98 -7.61 -26.22
C ARG A 314 -6.07 -6.57 -25.92
N ALA A 315 -5.73 -5.53 -25.16
CA ALA A 315 -6.60 -4.37 -24.95
C ALA A 315 -6.52 -3.35 -26.10
N GLY A 316 -5.62 -3.53 -27.07
CA GLY A 316 -5.47 -2.67 -28.25
C GLY A 316 -4.49 -1.53 -28.08
N SER A 317 -3.65 -1.55 -27.02
CA SER A 317 -2.57 -0.58 -26.82
C SER A 317 -1.34 -0.90 -27.67
N SER A 318 -0.54 0.11 -27.96
CA SER A 318 0.71 -0.01 -28.71
C SER A 318 1.87 0.69 -27.99
N ASP A 319 3.09 0.62 -28.56
CA ASP A 319 4.29 1.25 -28.02
C ASP A 319 4.49 0.97 -26.53
N ILE A 320 4.34 -0.30 -26.14
CA ILE A 320 4.40 -0.73 -24.75
C ILE A 320 5.85 -0.82 -24.32
N VAL A 321 6.22 0.00 -23.34
CA VAL A 321 7.60 0.15 -22.87
C VAL A 321 7.65 -0.01 -21.36
N ASP A 322 8.63 -0.80 -20.91
CA ASP A 322 9.04 -0.87 -19.50
C ASP A 322 9.97 0.30 -19.19
N VAL A 323 9.59 1.15 -18.25
CA VAL A 323 10.40 2.31 -17.89
C VAL A 323 11.08 2.05 -16.54
N ASN A 324 12.41 1.81 -16.60
CA ASN A 324 13.26 1.59 -15.42
C ASN A 324 12.75 0.50 -14.46
N SER A 325 12.20 -0.58 -15.03
CA SER A 325 11.70 -1.76 -14.28
C SER A 325 10.54 -1.50 -13.32
N GLN A 326 9.79 -0.38 -13.50
CA GLN A 326 8.58 -0.16 -12.68
C GLN A 326 7.36 0.29 -13.47
N PRO A 327 7.17 1.56 -13.88
CA PRO A 327 5.97 1.88 -14.63
C PRO A 327 6.05 1.35 -16.05
N ILE A 328 4.94 0.85 -16.55
CA ILE A 328 4.74 0.47 -17.94
C ILE A 328 3.99 1.61 -18.62
N LYS A 329 4.52 2.06 -19.75
CA LYS A 329 3.89 3.05 -20.61
C LYS A 329 3.34 2.37 -21.83
N ALA A 330 2.09 2.66 -22.18
CA ALA A 330 1.45 2.21 -23.42
C ALA A 330 0.74 3.38 -24.09
N THR A 331 0.63 3.36 -25.40
CA THR A 331 0.05 4.46 -26.21
C THR A 331 -1.24 4.01 -26.88
N LYS A 332 -2.24 4.89 -26.97
CA LYS A 332 -3.38 4.74 -27.85
C LYS A 332 -3.00 5.16 -29.26
N ARG A 333 -3.03 4.24 -30.20
CA ARG A 333 -3.01 4.53 -31.65
C ARG A 333 -4.30 4.10 -32.32
N SER A 334 -4.65 4.78 -33.39
CA SER A 334 -5.83 4.50 -34.24
C SER A 334 -5.84 3.06 -34.76
#